data_844d527cd7160cce618daa0410e1e20c
#
_entry.id   844d527cd7160cce618daa0410e1e20c
#
_cell.length_a   1.000
_cell.length_b   1.000
_cell.length_c   1.000
_cell.angle_alpha   90.00
_cell.angle_beta   90.00
_cell.angle_gamma   90.00
#
_symmetry.space_group_name_H-M   'P 1'
#
loop_
_entity.id
_entity.type
_entity.pdbx_description
1 polymer ?
#
loop_
_entity_poly.entity_id
_entity_poly.type
_entity_poly.pdbx_seq_one_letter_code
_entity_poly.pdbx_strand_id
1 'polypeptide(L)'
;MTADAGLGTPAILPGKKHIYEVGEIPPLGHVPEKMYAWSIRRERHGPPDTAMLIETLPVWELDSHDVLVLVMAAGVNYNGVWACLGQPISMFDVHGAPYLVTGSDAAGIVWAVGSAVKRWKVGDEVVIHCNQDDGDDEE
;
A
#
# COMPACT_ATOMS: atom_id res chain seq x y z
N MET A 1 8.53 39.82 2.00
CA MET A 1 9.02 38.75 2.90
C MET A 1 8.36 37.43 2.50
N THR A 2 8.99 36.69 1.64
CA THR A 2 8.55 35.34 1.24
C THR A 2 9.15 34.36 2.20
N ALA A 3 8.30 33.72 3.02
CA ALA A 3 8.73 32.61 3.86
C ALA A 3 8.99 31.40 2.95
N ASP A 4 10.25 31.09 2.79
CA ASP A 4 10.74 29.84 2.23
C ASP A 4 10.38 28.72 3.22
N ALA A 5 9.27 28.04 2.97
CA ALA A 5 8.94 26.80 3.66
C ALA A 5 9.86 25.72 3.08
N GLY A 6 11.05 25.63 3.63
CA GLY A 6 11.97 24.53 3.35
C GLY A 6 11.27 23.21 3.68
N LEU A 7 10.78 22.55 2.64
CA LEU A 7 10.46 21.13 2.71
C LEU A 7 11.77 20.41 2.98
N GLY A 8 12.02 20.13 4.26
CA GLY A 8 13.17 19.35 4.69
C GLY A 8 13.15 18.03 3.93
N THR A 9 14.21 17.74 3.22
CA THR A 9 14.45 16.44 2.62
C THR A 9 14.26 15.39 3.72
N PRO A 10 13.35 14.40 3.56
CA PRO A 10 13.16 13.40 4.57
C PRO A 10 14.49 12.71 4.84
N ALA A 11 14.89 12.64 6.12
CA ALA A 11 16.15 12.04 6.52
C ALA A 11 16.13 10.55 6.15
N ILE A 12 16.94 10.18 5.18
CA ILE A 12 17.22 8.77 4.87
C ILE A 12 17.99 8.22 6.05
N LEU A 13 17.35 7.38 6.84
CA LEU A 13 17.97 6.77 8.00
C LEU A 13 18.98 5.70 7.55
N PRO A 14 20.22 5.71 8.05
CA PRO A 14 21.16 4.65 7.80
C PRO A 14 20.75 3.40 8.59
N GLY A 15 20.43 2.33 7.89
CA GLY A 15 20.18 1.02 8.48
C GLY A 15 18.83 0.39 8.07
N LYS A 16 18.84 -0.94 8.02
CA LYS A 16 17.67 -1.73 7.70
C LYS A 16 16.90 -2.01 8.99
N LYS A 17 15.59 -1.70 9.00
CA LYS A 17 14.69 -1.99 10.11
C LYS A 17 13.64 -3.01 9.69
N HIS A 18 13.06 -3.72 10.65
CA HIS A 18 11.94 -4.64 10.42
C HIS A 18 10.61 -3.91 10.21
N ILE A 19 10.51 -2.68 10.73
CA ILE A 19 9.37 -1.78 10.57
C ILE A 19 9.87 -0.34 10.60
N TYR A 20 9.22 0.54 9.86
CA TYR A 20 9.52 1.98 9.81
C TYR A 20 8.34 2.76 10.35
N GLU A 21 8.63 3.80 11.13
CA GLU A 21 7.62 4.70 11.66
C GLU A 21 7.04 5.60 10.55
N VAL A 22 5.86 6.16 10.80
CA VAL A 22 5.22 7.10 9.87
C VAL A 22 6.17 8.28 9.57
N GLY A 23 6.44 8.51 8.29
CA GLY A 23 7.37 9.55 7.83
C GLY A 23 8.83 9.10 7.70
N GLU A 24 9.18 7.90 8.14
CA GLU A 24 10.49 7.31 7.84
C GLU A 24 10.46 6.64 6.46
N ILE A 25 11.51 6.84 5.69
CA ILE A 25 11.68 6.19 4.39
C ILE A 25 12.79 5.14 4.50
N PRO A 26 12.50 3.87 4.18
CA PRO A 26 13.52 2.84 4.12
C PRO A 26 14.63 3.19 3.12
N PRO A 27 15.83 2.63 3.23
CA PRO A 27 16.79 2.66 2.13
C PRO A 27 16.18 2.07 0.86
N LEU A 28 16.44 2.69 -0.30
CA LEU A 28 15.83 2.29 -1.58
C LEU A 28 16.03 0.79 -1.85
N GLY A 29 14.94 0.10 -2.13
CA GLY A 29 14.93 -1.34 -2.38
C GLY A 29 14.97 -2.21 -1.12
N HIS A 30 15.05 -1.63 0.08
CA HIS A 30 14.90 -2.39 1.31
C HIS A 30 13.44 -2.53 1.68
N VAL A 31 12.91 -3.75 1.62
CA VAL A 31 11.55 -4.08 2.04
C VAL A 31 11.57 -4.48 3.51
N PRO A 32 10.83 -3.78 4.39
CA PRO A 32 10.70 -4.19 5.79
C PRO A 32 9.81 -5.43 5.90
N GLU A 33 9.92 -6.16 7.00
CA GLU A 33 9.08 -7.33 7.27
C GLU A 33 7.64 -6.95 7.60
N LYS A 34 7.44 -5.76 8.17
CA LYS A 34 6.15 -5.25 8.65
C LYS A 34 5.92 -3.82 8.21
N MET A 35 4.64 -3.47 8.14
CA MET A 35 4.18 -2.12 7.84
C MET A 35 3.02 -1.72 8.73
N TYR A 36 2.81 -0.42 8.89
CA TYR A 36 1.56 0.12 9.40
C TYR A 36 0.59 0.30 8.25
N ALA A 37 -0.64 -0.18 8.41
CA ALA A 37 -1.68 0.00 7.41
C ALA A 37 -3.05 0.20 8.05
N TRP A 38 -3.89 1.00 7.38
CA TRP A 38 -5.31 1.05 7.67
C TRP A 38 -5.96 -0.24 7.22
N SER A 39 -6.50 -1.00 8.14
CA SER A 39 -7.10 -2.28 7.86
C SER A 39 -8.49 -2.43 8.43
N ILE A 40 -9.27 -3.28 7.78
CA ILE A 40 -10.56 -3.75 8.26
C ILE A 40 -10.50 -5.26 8.49
N ARG A 41 -11.39 -5.74 9.36
CA ARG A 41 -11.59 -7.16 9.61
C ARG A 41 -13.07 -7.47 9.55
N ARG A 42 -13.41 -8.72 9.19
CA ARG A 42 -14.81 -9.13 9.05
C ARG A 42 -15.66 -8.80 10.29
N GLU A 43 -15.15 -9.07 11.45
CA GLU A 43 -15.83 -8.84 12.73
C GLU A 43 -16.00 -7.35 13.08
N ARG A 44 -15.33 -6.47 12.35
CA ARG A 44 -15.42 -5.01 12.54
C ARG A 44 -16.23 -4.29 11.47
N HIS A 45 -16.94 -5.01 10.59
CA HIS A 45 -17.79 -4.35 9.62
C HIS A 45 -18.74 -3.35 10.29
N GLY A 46 -18.74 -2.12 9.78
CA GLY A 46 -19.50 -1.01 10.34
C GLY A 46 -19.04 0.34 9.83
N PRO A 47 -19.38 1.44 10.52
CA PRO A 47 -18.92 2.78 10.17
C PRO A 47 -17.38 2.84 10.10
N PRO A 48 -16.79 3.62 9.15
CA PRO A 48 -15.34 3.68 8.95
C PRO A 48 -14.53 4.05 10.19
N ASP A 49 -15.04 4.89 11.05
CA ASP A 49 -14.39 5.34 12.28
C ASP A 49 -14.18 4.22 13.32
N THR A 50 -14.95 3.15 13.21
CA THR A 50 -14.83 1.98 14.09
C THR A 50 -14.30 0.74 13.36
N ALA A 51 -14.59 0.61 12.08
CA ALA A 51 -14.19 -0.53 11.27
C ALA A 51 -12.70 -0.47 10.86
N MET A 52 -12.21 0.73 10.58
CA MET A 52 -10.87 0.97 10.05
C MET A 52 -9.90 1.32 11.18
N LEU A 53 -8.90 0.48 11.39
CA LEU A 53 -7.87 0.69 12.41
C LEU A 53 -6.48 0.61 11.78
N ILE A 54 -5.54 1.34 12.36
CA ILE A 54 -4.12 1.16 12.03
C ILE A 54 -3.62 -0.09 12.73
N GLU A 55 -3.14 -1.04 11.95
CA GLU A 55 -2.57 -2.28 12.43
C GLU A 55 -1.14 -2.45 11.91
N THR A 56 -0.33 -3.17 12.65
CA THR A 56 0.97 -3.64 12.17
C THR A 56 0.76 -4.96 11.45
N LEU A 57 1.00 -4.96 10.15
CA LEU A 57 0.78 -6.08 9.27
C LEU A 57 2.09 -6.52 8.60
N PRO A 58 2.23 -7.79 8.21
CA PRO A 58 3.35 -8.21 7.37
C PRO A 58 3.29 -7.50 6.02
N VAL A 59 4.45 -7.16 5.46
CA VAL A 59 4.54 -6.80 4.05
C VAL A 59 4.41 -8.08 3.24
N TRP A 60 3.65 -8.04 2.15
CA TRP A 60 3.43 -9.21 1.31
C TRP A 60 4.70 -9.67 0.63
N GLU A 61 4.83 -10.99 0.49
CA GLU A 61 5.82 -11.58 -0.40
C GLU A 61 5.41 -11.32 -1.85
N LEU A 62 6.40 -11.10 -2.71
CA LEU A 62 6.16 -10.82 -4.12
C LEU A 62 6.11 -12.12 -4.92
N ASP A 63 5.09 -12.27 -5.72
CA ASP A 63 5.08 -13.24 -6.79
C ASP A 63 5.94 -12.76 -7.99
N SER A 64 6.14 -13.64 -8.96
CA SER A 64 7.08 -13.36 -10.06
C SER A 64 6.72 -12.13 -10.90
N HIS A 65 5.45 -11.78 -11.02
CA HIS A 65 4.94 -10.65 -11.80
C HIS A 65 4.56 -9.43 -10.96
N ASP A 66 4.73 -9.49 -9.65
CA ASP A 66 4.32 -8.42 -8.75
C ASP A 66 5.30 -7.25 -8.72
N VAL A 67 4.76 -6.08 -8.43
CA VAL A 67 5.51 -4.86 -8.17
C VAL A 67 5.12 -4.34 -6.79
N LEU A 68 6.08 -4.20 -5.89
CA LEU A 68 5.87 -3.58 -4.59
C LEU A 68 6.18 -2.09 -4.68
N VAL A 69 5.22 -1.28 -4.25
CA VAL A 69 5.33 0.18 -4.30
C VAL A 69 5.35 0.75 -2.87
N LEU A 70 6.35 1.57 -2.57
CA LEU A 70 6.30 2.44 -1.40
C LEU A 70 5.30 3.57 -1.69
N VAL A 71 4.15 3.52 -1.04
CA VAL A 71 3.07 4.49 -1.25
C VAL A 71 3.45 5.84 -0.65
N MET A 72 3.47 6.87 -1.48
CA MET A 72 3.75 8.25 -1.09
C MET A 72 2.48 9.09 -0.98
N ALA A 73 1.44 8.74 -1.73
CA ALA A 73 0.14 9.37 -1.70
C ALA A 73 -0.96 8.36 -2.04
N ALA A 74 -2.11 8.51 -1.43
CA ALA A 74 -3.28 7.68 -1.69
C ALA A 74 -4.54 8.55 -1.74
N GLY A 75 -5.43 8.26 -2.69
CA GLY A 75 -6.72 8.91 -2.79
C GLY A 75 -7.69 8.40 -1.72
N VAL A 76 -8.55 9.28 -1.24
CA VAL A 76 -9.68 8.92 -0.39
C VAL A 76 -10.95 8.96 -1.21
N ASN A 77 -11.65 7.84 -1.27
CA ASN A 77 -12.90 7.72 -2.02
C ASN A 77 -13.93 6.86 -1.28
N TYR A 78 -15.17 6.90 -1.77
CA TYR A 78 -16.27 6.25 -1.10
C TYR A 78 -16.22 4.71 -1.10
N ASN A 79 -15.40 4.11 -1.96
CA ASN A 79 -15.16 2.66 -1.95
C ASN A 79 -14.64 2.17 -0.59
N GLY A 80 -13.84 2.98 0.09
CA GLY A 80 -13.39 2.69 1.45
C GLY A 80 -14.55 2.56 2.45
N VAL A 81 -15.57 3.39 2.31
CA VAL A 81 -16.79 3.32 3.15
C VAL A 81 -17.55 2.02 2.88
N TRP A 82 -17.76 1.66 1.61
CA TRP A 82 -18.42 0.41 1.25
C TRP A 82 -17.65 -0.81 1.74
N ALA A 83 -16.34 -0.79 1.63
CA ALA A 83 -15.49 -1.86 2.16
C ALA A 83 -15.65 -2.02 3.68
N CYS A 84 -15.66 -0.92 4.43
CA CYS A 84 -15.91 -0.92 5.86
C CYS A 84 -17.28 -1.50 6.22
N LEU A 85 -18.30 -1.13 5.47
CA LEU A 85 -19.68 -1.62 5.68
C LEU A 85 -19.90 -3.07 5.19
N GLY A 86 -18.97 -3.61 4.40
CA GLY A 86 -19.15 -4.90 3.75
C GLY A 86 -20.25 -4.92 2.70
N GLN A 87 -20.46 -3.79 1.99
CA GLN A 87 -21.56 -3.58 1.04
C GLN A 87 -21.04 -3.25 -0.37
N PRO A 88 -21.77 -3.68 -1.42
CA PRO A 88 -22.91 -4.61 -1.45
C PRO A 88 -22.53 -6.05 -1.13
N ILE A 89 -21.22 -6.38 -1.19
CA ILE A 89 -20.65 -7.70 -0.90
C ILE A 89 -19.42 -7.49 -0.02
N SER A 90 -19.29 -8.31 1.02
CA SER A 90 -18.07 -8.30 1.82
C SER A 90 -16.88 -8.84 1.03
N MET A 91 -15.80 -8.09 0.96
CA MET A 91 -14.57 -8.54 0.30
C MET A 91 -13.97 -9.79 0.95
N PHE A 92 -14.30 -10.05 2.20
CA PHE A 92 -13.91 -11.28 2.89
C PHE A 92 -14.62 -12.54 2.35
N ASP A 93 -15.79 -12.37 1.72
CA ASP A 93 -16.48 -13.47 1.06
C ASP A 93 -15.85 -13.82 -0.29
N VAL A 94 -15.19 -12.82 -0.90
CA VAL A 94 -14.50 -12.99 -2.19
C VAL A 94 -13.08 -13.53 -2.02
N HIS A 95 -12.30 -12.96 -1.09
CA HIS A 95 -10.87 -13.25 -0.98
C HIS A 95 -10.50 -14.18 0.18
N GLY A 96 -11.40 -14.39 1.15
CA GLY A 96 -11.13 -15.28 2.30
C GLY A 96 -9.98 -14.83 3.20
N ALA A 97 -9.50 -13.60 3.05
CA ALA A 97 -8.37 -13.07 3.79
C ALA A 97 -8.75 -12.74 5.25
N PRO A 98 -7.79 -12.81 6.21
CA PRO A 98 -8.07 -12.48 7.61
C PRO A 98 -8.21 -10.98 7.87
N TYR A 99 -7.71 -10.15 6.97
CA TYR A 99 -7.81 -8.68 6.99
C TYR A 99 -7.78 -8.15 5.57
N LEU A 100 -8.22 -6.92 5.39
CA LEU A 100 -8.13 -6.19 4.14
C LEU A 100 -7.52 -4.81 4.40
N VAL A 101 -6.50 -4.44 3.65
CA VAL A 101 -5.99 -3.06 3.61
C VAL A 101 -6.88 -2.26 2.68
N THR A 102 -7.42 -1.17 3.19
CA THR A 102 -8.39 -0.35 2.45
C THR A 102 -7.72 0.61 1.49
N GLY A 103 -8.43 0.95 0.44
CA GLY A 103 -8.00 1.89 -0.59
C GLY A 103 -7.78 1.20 -1.93
N SER A 104 -7.91 1.97 -3.01
CA SER A 104 -7.77 1.49 -4.39
C SER A 104 -6.88 2.38 -5.24
N ASP A 105 -6.49 3.53 -4.72
CA ASP A 105 -5.69 4.51 -5.45
C ASP A 105 -4.39 4.78 -4.71
N ALA A 106 -3.29 4.76 -5.42
CA ALA A 106 -2.00 5.12 -4.86
C ALA A 106 -1.05 5.68 -5.92
N ALA A 107 -0.10 6.46 -5.46
CA ALA A 107 1.08 6.84 -6.20
C ALA A 107 2.30 6.66 -5.31
N GLY A 108 3.42 6.29 -5.89
CA GLY A 108 4.63 6.07 -5.11
C GLY A 108 5.81 5.65 -5.95
N ILE A 109 6.74 5.01 -5.29
CA ILE A 109 8.02 4.59 -5.87
C ILE A 109 8.09 3.07 -5.86
N VAL A 110 8.48 2.47 -6.97
CA VAL A 110 8.74 1.03 -7.06
C VAL A 110 9.87 0.67 -6.10
N TRP A 111 9.60 -0.22 -5.15
CA TRP A 111 10.54 -0.57 -4.09
C TRP A 111 11.12 -1.98 -4.27
N ALA A 112 10.35 -2.89 -4.85
CA ALA A 112 10.80 -4.21 -5.25
C ALA A 112 9.97 -4.70 -6.45
N VAL A 113 10.54 -5.61 -7.22
CA VAL A 113 9.88 -6.22 -8.38
C VAL A 113 10.08 -7.72 -8.38
N GLY A 114 9.08 -8.46 -8.81
CA GLY A 114 9.15 -9.89 -9.04
C GLY A 114 10.09 -10.25 -10.20
N SER A 115 10.52 -11.49 -10.25
CA SER A 115 11.58 -11.94 -11.16
C SER A 115 11.21 -11.90 -12.65
N ALA A 116 9.92 -11.91 -12.98
CA ALA A 116 9.41 -11.84 -14.36
C ALA A 116 9.03 -10.42 -14.81
N VAL A 117 9.05 -9.43 -13.89
CA VAL A 117 8.73 -8.04 -14.21
C VAL A 117 9.83 -7.46 -15.12
N LYS A 118 9.42 -6.95 -16.29
CA LYS A 118 10.33 -6.38 -17.30
C LYS A 118 10.17 -4.88 -17.49
N ARG A 119 8.98 -4.37 -17.25
CA ARG A 119 8.62 -2.98 -17.53
C ARG A 119 9.10 -2.03 -16.44
N TRP A 120 9.08 -2.45 -15.20
CA TRP A 120 9.31 -1.60 -14.03
C TRP A 120 10.60 -2.00 -13.32
N LYS A 121 11.27 -1.02 -12.72
CA LYS A 121 12.47 -1.22 -11.92
C LYS A 121 12.40 -0.43 -10.62
N VAL A 122 13.15 -0.85 -9.63
CA VAL A 122 13.30 -0.15 -8.35
C VAL A 122 13.72 1.31 -8.59
N GLY A 123 12.98 2.23 -7.98
CA GLY A 123 13.17 3.67 -8.09
C GLY A 123 12.26 4.37 -9.10
N ASP A 124 11.48 3.63 -9.92
CA ASP A 124 10.52 4.25 -10.84
C ASP A 124 9.35 4.88 -10.05
N GLU A 125 8.92 6.06 -10.49
CA GLU A 125 7.73 6.72 -9.97
C GLU A 125 6.49 6.20 -10.72
N VAL A 126 5.48 5.79 -9.97
CA VAL A 126 4.28 5.15 -10.55
C VAL A 126 3.00 5.64 -9.92
N VAL A 127 1.93 5.56 -10.69
CA VAL A 127 0.54 5.65 -10.22
C VAL A 127 -0.09 4.28 -10.38
N ILE A 128 -0.74 3.81 -9.32
CA ILE A 128 -1.40 2.50 -9.32
C ILE A 128 -2.83 2.67 -9.84
N HIS A 129 -3.17 1.91 -10.87
CA HIS A 129 -4.54 1.80 -11.35
C HIS A 129 -5.34 0.89 -10.42
N CYS A 130 -6.62 1.22 -10.18
CA CYS A 130 -7.46 0.47 -9.24
C CYS A 130 -7.81 -0.96 -9.71
N ASN A 131 -7.74 -1.23 -11.01
CA ASN A 131 -7.89 -2.58 -11.53
C ASN A 131 -6.51 -3.21 -11.66
N GLN A 132 -6.34 -4.34 -11.04
CA GLN A 132 -5.15 -5.18 -11.19
C GLN A 132 -5.49 -6.32 -12.12
N ASP A 133 -4.64 -6.53 -13.12
CA ASP A 133 -4.61 -7.74 -13.91
C ASP A 133 -3.18 -8.32 -13.87
N ASP A 134 -3.05 -9.57 -14.15
CA ASP A 134 -1.76 -10.27 -14.16
C ASP A 134 -0.97 -10.00 -15.45
N GLY A 135 -1.52 -9.25 -16.37
CA GLY A 135 -0.89 -8.89 -17.63
C GLY A 135 -0.81 -10.04 -18.63
N ASP A 136 -1.52 -11.13 -18.34
CA ASP A 136 -1.58 -12.32 -19.22
C ASP A 136 -2.69 -12.23 -20.29
N ASP A 137 -3.27 -11.06 -20.49
CA ASP A 137 -4.15 -10.83 -21.65
C ASP A 137 -3.30 -10.86 -22.92
N GLU A 138 -3.19 -12.06 -23.47
CA GLU A 138 -2.64 -12.25 -24.82
C GLU A 138 -3.51 -11.48 -25.82
N GLU A 139 -2.89 -10.52 -26.51
CA GLU A 139 -3.41 -10.00 -27.78
C GLU A 139 -3.32 -11.04 -28.88
#